data_fc44d1beed019e3481652aade4c1cabc
#
_entry.id   fc44d1beed019e3481652aade4c1cabc
#
_cell.length_a   1.000
_cell.length_b   1.000
_cell.length_c   1.000
_cell.angle_alpha   90.00
_cell.angle_beta   90.00
_cell.angle_gamma   90.00
#
_symmetry.space_group_name_H-M   'P 1'
#
loop_
_entity.id
_entity.type
_entity.pdbx_description
1 polymer ?
#
loop_
_entity_poly.entity_id
_entity_poly.type
_entity_poly.pdbx_seq_one_letter_code
_entity_poly.pdbx_strand_id
1 'polypeptide(L)'
;MAREAVIVGVGDVPLADGKVVGGGSVLQVQARAAKAALDDAGIAMRDVDGLLVAGMWGVPGPGQLPSITLGEYLGIIPRFADSTNIGGSAFEAHVAHAAMAIERGYCDVALIVYGST
;
A
#
# COMPACT_ATOMS: atom_id res chain seq x y z
N MET A 1 15.74 -18.64 -14.12
CA MET A 1 16.48 -17.86 -13.12
C MET A 1 15.51 -17.35 -12.08
N ALA A 2 15.84 -17.50 -10.82
CA ALA A 2 14.99 -17.02 -9.74
C ALA A 2 15.07 -15.49 -9.61
N ARG A 3 13.94 -14.86 -9.44
CA ARG A 3 13.85 -13.44 -9.08
C ARG A 3 13.86 -13.33 -7.56
N GLU A 4 14.39 -12.26 -7.05
CA GLU A 4 14.48 -12.01 -5.63
C GLU A 4 13.79 -10.68 -5.31
N ALA A 5 12.90 -10.70 -4.32
CA ALA A 5 12.22 -9.49 -3.87
C ALA A 5 13.06 -8.80 -2.81
N VAL A 6 13.11 -7.48 -2.88
CA VAL A 6 13.81 -6.64 -1.90
C VAL A 6 12.91 -5.47 -1.49
N ILE A 7 13.10 -4.97 -0.29
CA ILE A 7 12.42 -3.75 0.17
C ILE A 7 13.32 -2.57 -0.18
N VAL A 8 12.79 -1.63 -0.96
CA VAL A 8 13.58 -0.51 -1.49
C VAL A 8 13.15 0.86 -0.95
N GLY A 9 12.03 0.93 -0.26
CA GLY A 9 11.56 2.19 0.31
C GLY A 9 10.53 1.99 1.39
N VAL A 10 10.52 2.90 2.35
CA VAL A 10 9.53 2.96 3.42
C VAL A 10 9.12 4.41 3.64
N GLY A 11 7.88 4.62 4.06
CA GLY A 11 7.38 5.96 4.31
C GLY A 11 6.26 5.96 5.32
N ASP A 12 6.12 7.07 6.01
CA ASP A 12 5.10 7.27 7.02
C ASP A 12 4.59 8.70 6.96
N VAL A 13 3.46 8.94 7.61
CA VAL A 13 2.88 10.28 7.74
C VAL A 13 3.19 10.80 9.13
N PRO A 14 3.68 12.04 9.27
CA PRO A 14 4.03 12.58 10.59
C PRO A 14 2.83 12.66 11.51
N LEU A 15 3.06 12.36 12.79
CA LEU A 15 2.08 12.49 13.86
C LEU A 15 2.51 13.56 14.84
N ALA A 16 1.53 14.27 15.39
CA ALA A 16 1.71 15.19 16.49
C ALA A 16 0.57 14.99 17.48
N ASP A 17 0.91 14.77 18.76
CA ASP A 17 -0.06 14.49 19.82
C ASP A 17 -1.01 13.33 19.46
N GLY A 18 -0.49 12.29 18.81
CA GLY A 18 -1.24 11.12 18.41
C GLY A 18 -2.18 11.34 17.21
N LYS A 19 -2.06 12.46 16.54
CA LYS A 19 -2.89 12.79 15.37
C LYS A 19 -2.05 13.01 14.14
N VAL A 20 -2.62 12.68 12.98
CA VAL A 20 -1.96 12.91 11.69
C VAL A 20 -1.79 14.42 11.45
N VAL A 21 -0.55 14.83 11.20
CA VAL A 21 -0.26 16.22 10.86
C VAL A 21 -0.94 16.59 9.55
N GLY A 22 -1.72 17.69 9.56
CA GLY A 22 -2.47 18.13 8.38
C GLY A 22 -3.83 17.45 8.24
N GLY A 23 -4.16 16.48 9.08
CA GLY A 23 -5.45 15.78 9.02
C GLY A 23 -5.64 15.01 7.72
N GLY A 24 -6.89 14.93 7.28
CA GLY A 24 -7.26 14.31 6.00
C GLY A 24 -8.08 13.04 6.18
N SER A 25 -8.62 12.55 5.06
CA SER A 25 -9.34 11.29 5.01
C SER A 25 -8.36 10.11 5.07
N VAL A 26 -8.91 8.90 5.30
CA VAL A 26 -8.10 7.67 5.26
C VAL A 26 -7.36 7.54 3.93
N LEU A 27 -8.05 7.79 2.81
CA LEU A 27 -7.42 7.73 1.49
C LEU A 27 -6.30 8.74 1.32
N GLN A 28 -6.48 9.96 1.85
CA GLN A 28 -5.42 10.98 1.79
C GLN A 28 -4.21 10.57 2.63
N VAL A 29 -4.44 10.03 3.81
CA VAL A 29 -3.35 9.53 4.67
C VAL A 29 -2.60 8.39 3.97
N GLN A 30 -3.33 7.44 3.40
CA GLN A 30 -2.72 6.34 2.65
C GLN A 30 -1.92 6.85 1.46
N ALA A 31 -2.46 7.81 0.71
CA ALA A 31 -1.77 8.39 -0.45
C ALA A 31 -0.49 9.11 -0.05
N ARG A 32 -0.51 9.85 1.06
CA ARG A 32 0.67 10.55 1.56
C ARG A 32 1.76 9.56 2.00
N ALA A 33 1.39 8.51 2.70
CA ALA A 33 2.33 7.47 3.12
C ALA A 33 2.92 6.74 1.90
N ALA A 34 2.08 6.41 0.93
CA ALA A 34 2.50 5.78 -0.31
C ALA A 34 3.51 6.65 -1.07
N LYS A 35 3.22 7.95 -1.19
CA LYS A 35 4.12 8.87 -1.85
C LYS A 35 5.46 8.97 -1.12
N ALA A 36 5.43 9.03 0.21
CA ALA A 36 6.66 9.08 1.00
C ALA A 36 7.53 7.84 0.76
N ALA A 37 6.93 6.65 0.71
CA ALA A 37 7.67 5.42 0.44
C ALA A 37 8.25 5.40 -0.98
N LEU A 38 7.49 5.86 -1.97
CA LEU A 38 7.95 5.92 -3.35
C LEU A 38 9.06 6.96 -3.55
N ASP A 39 8.96 8.10 -2.88
CA ASP A 39 10.02 9.11 -2.88
C ASP A 39 11.31 8.55 -2.28
N ASP A 40 11.19 7.80 -1.18
CA ASP A 40 12.32 7.14 -0.54
C ASP A 40 12.98 6.11 -1.48
N ALA A 41 12.17 5.36 -2.21
CA ALA A 41 12.66 4.36 -3.16
C ALA A 41 13.17 4.96 -4.47
N GLY A 42 12.80 6.20 -4.79
CA GLY A 42 13.09 6.80 -6.10
C GLY A 42 12.27 6.21 -7.23
N ILE A 43 11.05 5.73 -6.93
CA ILE A 43 10.15 5.08 -7.91
C ILE A 43 8.94 5.96 -8.13
N ALA A 44 8.50 6.07 -9.38
CA ALA A 44 7.31 6.83 -9.73
C ALA A 44 6.04 6.02 -9.45
N MET A 45 4.97 6.70 -9.10
CA MET A 45 3.66 6.04 -8.85
C MET A 45 3.20 5.21 -10.05
N ARG A 46 3.43 5.67 -11.28
CA ARG A 46 3.05 4.97 -12.51
C ARG A 46 3.77 3.63 -12.69
N ASP A 47 4.89 3.41 -11.99
CA ASP A 47 5.66 2.17 -12.09
C ASP A 47 5.21 1.12 -11.10
N VAL A 48 4.26 1.45 -10.21
CA VAL A 48 3.69 0.50 -9.26
C VAL A 48 2.68 -0.38 -9.99
N ASP A 49 2.89 -1.69 -9.96
CA ASP A 49 2.01 -2.67 -10.62
C ASP A 49 1.48 -3.74 -9.67
N GLY A 50 1.86 -3.69 -8.40
CA GLY A 50 1.27 -4.51 -7.34
C GLY A 50 0.79 -3.62 -6.20
N LEU A 51 -0.41 -3.89 -5.68
CA LEU A 51 -0.99 -3.07 -4.63
C LEU A 51 -1.65 -3.95 -3.57
N LEU A 52 -1.21 -3.81 -2.33
CA LEU A 52 -1.67 -4.62 -1.22
C LEU A 52 -2.16 -3.69 -0.10
N VAL A 53 -3.46 -3.79 0.21
CA VAL A 53 -4.13 -2.96 1.21
C VAL A 53 -5.14 -3.83 1.96
N ALA A 54 -4.99 -3.95 3.27
CA ALA A 54 -5.82 -4.86 4.06
C ALA A 54 -7.22 -4.33 4.37
N GLY A 55 -7.39 -3.02 4.49
CA GLY A 55 -8.67 -2.45 4.86
C GLY A 55 -8.69 -0.94 4.74
N MET A 56 -9.86 -0.38 4.95
CA MET A 56 -10.13 1.04 4.86
C MET A 56 -10.72 1.51 6.19
N TRP A 57 -9.97 1.35 7.26
CA TRP A 57 -10.43 1.72 8.60
C TRP A 57 -10.73 3.21 8.66
N GLY A 58 -11.88 3.55 9.21
CA GLY A 58 -12.33 4.93 9.32
C GLY A 58 -13.09 5.43 8.09
N VAL A 59 -13.28 4.60 7.07
CA VAL A 59 -14.09 4.97 5.90
C VAL A 59 -15.52 4.48 6.11
N PRO A 60 -16.52 5.36 6.06
CA PRO A 60 -17.92 4.92 6.13
C PRO A 60 -18.30 4.17 4.85
N GLY A 61 -19.23 3.24 5.01
CA GLY A 61 -19.73 2.45 3.90
C GLY A 61 -19.09 1.08 3.82
N PRO A 62 -19.34 0.34 2.74
CA PRO A 62 -18.96 -1.07 2.66
C PRO A 62 -17.46 -1.34 2.65
N GLY A 63 -16.65 -0.49 2.03
CA GLY A 63 -15.18 -0.63 2.07
C GLY A 63 -14.64 -2.00 1.73
N GLN A 64 -15.34 -2.78 0.89
CA GLN A 64 -15.02 -4.18 0.67
C GLN A 64 -13.89 -4.42 -0.32
N LEU A 65 -13.49 -3.41 -1.08
CA LEU A 65 -12.48 -3.56 -2.11
C LEU A 65 -11.36 -2.54 -1.90
N PRO A 66 -10.60 -2.65 -0.80
CA PRO A 66 -9.65 -1.61 -0.44
C PRO A 66 -8.52 -1.42 -1.46
N SER A 67 -8.01 -2.48 -2.06
CA SER A 67 -6.95 -2.34 -3.06
C SER A 67 -7.47 -1.69 -4.34
N ILE A 68 -8.69 -1.98 -4.74
CA ILE A 68 -9.31 -1.34 -5.91
C ILE A 68 -9.60 0.13 -5.63
N THR A 69 -10.19 0.42 -4.48
CA THR A 69 -10.51 1.79 -4.08
C THR A 69 -9.25 2.67 -4.00
N LEU A 70 -8.22 2.18 -3.34
CA LEU A 70 -6.97 2.94 -3.25
C LEU A 70 -6.29 3.04 -4.62
N GLY A 71 -6.33 1.97 -5.41
CA GLY A 71 -5.77 1.97 -6.76
C GLY A 71 -6.39 3.04 -7.65
N GLU A 72 -7.70 3.17 -7.62
CA GLU A 72 -8.41 4.24 -8.34
C GLU A 72 -7.98 5.62 -7.85
N TYR A 73 -7.89 5.80 -6.54
CA TYR A 73 -7.50 7.07 -5.94
C TYR A 73 -6.07 7.46 -6.34
N LEU A 74 -5.16 6.51 -6.39
CA LEU A 74 -3.75 6.75 -6.75
C LEU A 74 -3.51 6.77 -8.26
N GLY A 75 -4.48 6.33 -9.05
CA GLY A 75 -4.32 6.22 -10.50
C GLY A 75 -3.49 5.01 -10.92
N ILE A 76 -3.51 3.94 -10.13
CA ILE A 76 -2.79 2.70 -10.41
C ILE A 76 -3.76 1.65 -10.93
N ILE A 77 -3.37 0.94 -12.00
CA ILE A 77 -4.07 -0.26 -12.46
C ILE A 77 -3.15 -1.45 -12.15
N PRO A 78 -3.35 -2.14 -11.01
CA PRO A 78 -2.41 -3.17 -10.60
C PRO A 78 -2.56 -4.44 -11.45
N ARG A 79 -1.43 -5.07 -11.75
CA ARG A 79 -1.39 -6.42 -12.31
C ARG A 79 -1.58 -7.46 -11.20
N PHE A 80 -1.23 -7.10 -9.97
CA PHE A 80 -1.42 -7.92 -8.79
C PHE A 80 -2.04 -7.08 -7.69
N ALA A 81 -3.13 -7.55 -7.10
CA ALA A 81 -3.80 -6.86 -6.00
C ALA A 81 -4.11 -7.87 -4.90
N ASP A 82 -3.93 -7.46 -3.65
CA ASP A 82 -4.19 -8.30 -2.49
C ASP A 82 -4.80 -7.46 -1.37
N SER A 83 -5.90 -7.94 -0.82
CA SER A 83 -6.58 -7.30 0.29
C SER A 83 -6.74 -8.26 1.48
N THR A 84 -5.85 -9.22 1.60
CA THR A 84 -5.86 -10.14 2.73
C THR A 84 -5.88 -9.37 4.05
N ASN A 85 -6.84 -9.68 4.90
CA ASN A 85 -7.01 -9.03 6.19
C ASN A 85 -7.07 -10.08 7.30
N ILE A 86 -6.04 -10.12 8.12
CA ILE A 86 -5.95 -10.98 9.30
C ILE A 86 -5.68 -10.16 10.57
N GLY A 87 -6.15 -8.91 10.57
CA GLY A 87 -5.92 -7.98 11.67
C GLY A 87 -4.59 -7.24 11.51
N GLY A 88 -3.98 -6.86 12.63
CA GLY A 88 -2.75 -6.05 12.60
C GLY A 88 -1.57 -6.71 11.90
N SER A 89 -1.55 -8.03 11.81
CA SER A 89 -0.48 -8.77 11.13
C SER A 89 -0.69 -8.86 9.61
N ALA A 90 -1.74 -8.26 9.07
CA ALA A 90 -2.05 -8.33 7.63
C ALA A 90 -0.88 -7.81 6.79
N PHE A 91 -0.21 -6.76 7.24
CA PHE A 91 0.85 -6.12 6.46
C PHE A 91 2.12 -6.97 6.42
N GLU A 92 2.37 -7.77 7.45
CA GLU A 92 3.45 -8.76 7.43
C GLU A 92 3.13 -9.88 6.43
N ALA A 93 1.87 -10.34 6.39
CA ALA A 93 1.42 -11.29 5.38
C ALA A 93 1.54 -10.69 3.98
N HIS A 94 1.25 -9.38 3.84
CA HIS A 94 1.41 -8.69 2.56
C HIS A 94 2.86 -8.70 2.07
N VAL A 95 3.83 -8.54 2.96
CA VAL A 95 5.25 -8.63 2.58
C VAL A 95 5.55 -10.01 1.98
N ALA A 96 5.06 -11.08 2.60
CA ALA A 96 5.24 -12.43 2.08
C ALA A 96 4.53 -12.61 0.73
N HIS A 97 3.29 -12.12 0.61
CA HIS A 97 2.52 -12.23 -0.64
C HIS A 97 3.16 -11.41 -1.76
N ALA A 98 3.64 -10.20 -1.46
CA ALA A 98 4.33 -9.36 -2.43
C ALA A 98 5.63 -10.02 -2.92
N ALA A 99 6.41 -10.59 -2.01
CA ALA A 99 7.64 -11.30 -2.36
C ALA A 99 7.34 -12.47 -3.31
N MET A 100 6.33 -13.27 -2.99
CA MET A 100 5.92 -14.38 -3.86
C MET A 100 5.46 -13.90 -5.22
N ALA A 101 4.67 -12.82 -5.26
CA ALA A 101 4.17 -12.26 -6.53
C ALA A 101 5.31 -11.75 -7.41
N ILE A 102 6.29 -11.07 -6.81
CA ILE A 102 7.47 -10.58 -7.54
C ILE A 102 8.31 -11.74 -8.05
N GLU A 103 8.56 -12.71 -7.19
CA GLU A 103 9.36 -13.91 -7.54
C GLU A 103 8.73 -14.71 -8.67
N ARG A 104 7.40 -14.74 -8.72
CA ARG A 104 6.65 -15.43 -9.77
C ARG A 104 6.41 -14.58 -11.02
N GLY A 105 6.83 -13.33 -11.02
CA GLY A 105 6.64 -12.44 -12.16
C GLY A 105 5.23 -11.88 -12.32
N TYR A 106 4.39 -11.93 -11.28
CA TYR A 106 3.05 -11.35 -11.32
C TYR A 106 3.08 -9.83 -11.26
N CYS A 107 4.09 -9.26 -10.62
CA CYS A 107 4.34 -7.83 -10.62
C CYS A 107 5.83 -7.56 -10.41
N ASP A 108 6.26 -6.34 -10.67
CA ASP A 108 7.66 -5.94 -10.51
C ASP A 108 7.85 -4.98 -9.34
N VAL A 109 6.88 -4.12 -9.08
CA VAL A 109 6.94 -3.11 -8.01
C VAL A 109 5.65 -3.20 -7.21
N ALA A 110 5.75 -3.72 -6.00
CA ALA A 110 4.60 -3.86 -5.09
C ALA A 110 4.63 -2.76 -4.03
N LEU A 111 3.47 -2.15 -3.80
CA LEU A 111 3.25 -1.14 -2.78
C LEU A 111 2.30 -1.72 -1.72
N ILE A 112 2.74 -1.69 -0.47
CA ILE A 112 1.94 -2.14 0.67
C ILE A 112 1.58 -0.90 1.48
N VAL A 113 0.29 -0.67 1.72
CA VAL A 113 -0.18 0.57 2.32
C VAL A 113 -1.11 0.27 3.50
N TYR A 114 -0.92 1.04 4.56
CA TYR A 114 -1.83 1.12 5.70
C TYR A 114 -2.19 2.57 5.95
N GLY A 115 -3.41 2.82 6.36
CA GLY A 115 -3.82 4.13 6.85
C GLY A 115 -5.12 4.05 7.60
N SER A 116 -5.21 4.82 8.67
CA SER A 116 -6.44 5.00 9.46
C SER A 116 -6.42 6.39 10.08
N THR A 117 -7.55 6.82 10.57
CA THR A 117 -7.66 8.11 11.28
C THR A 117 -8.25 7.92 12.67
#